data_b95c4768273372583e6130857a16db31
#
_entry.id   b95c4768273372583e6130857a16db31
#
_cell.length_a   1.000
_cell.length_b   1.000
_cell.length_c   1.000
_cell.angle_alpha   90.00
_cell.angle_beta   90.00
_cell.angle_gamma   90.00
#
_symmetry.space_group_name_H-M   'P 1'
#
loop_
_entity.id
_entity.type
_entity.pdbx_description
1 polymer ?
#
loop_
_entity_poly.entity_id
_entity_poly.type
_entity_poly.pdbx_seq_one_letter_code
_entity_poly.pdbx_strand_id
1 'polypeptide(L)'
;KLLLESERLIRSQRYIREVTIVPVDIPKNKDSIDIKIRVLDSWTLIPTGTLSSTESSAKLTERNILGFGHLISGNVKNRFDTKERATYAQYSINNIKNTFVRFDFNYGNDFDNDSRRSININRPFYSVIVKNAGGIYYENQLMTELFPQGNEITPKQVSYDFQEYWYGRALKVTPKSNSERYFTNLILALTYNEKKFNITPSLSLDPTRYFSNEKNWIGMIGVSRQKFYQDTFVFNYYITEDIPYGENIALIIGHQEKNSNSRMYTGLSVSYGKKCSFGYASGFAEWGSFYDAGLTEQTTFRLGLNYFSPLINIGNWRFRQFIKPTYVWGNNRDESFKDRLTLLDEDGLPGFNNRLNGTQKWTVSFQTQSYIPGSWYGFRFSPYFNMTLGSLANEKALFSSKVYSKFSIGALINNDFLVFNSFQISFSYYPTIPFEGDGINKINSFENTNLSLYDFQLSKPAYIKYE
;
A
#
# COMPACT_ATOMS: atom_id res chain seq x y z
N LYS A 1 9.82 -24.37 12.96
CA LYS A 1 9.62 -22.92 12.86
C LYS A 1 10.44 -22.27 11.76
N LEU A 2 11.78 -22.48 11.73
CA LEU A 2 12.62 -21.93 10.65
C LEU A 2 12.16 -22.40 9.28
N LEU A 3 11.82 -23.67 9.12
CA LEU A 3 11.31 -24.23 7.86
C LEU A 3 9.99 -23.57 7.42
N LEU A 4 9.04 -23.37 8.35
CA LEU A 4 7.78 -22.69 8.06
C LEU A 4 7.99 -21.23 7.66
N GLU A 5 8.94 -20.52 8.30
CA GLU A 5 9.28 -19.16 7.94
C GLU A 5 9.99 -19.11 6.57
N SER A 6 10.87 -20.07 6.29
CA SER A 6 11.50 -20.20 4.96
C SER A 6 10.46 -20.47 3.88
N GLU A 7 9.48 -21.34 4.15
CA GLU A 7 8.38 -21.63 3.24
C GLU A 7 7.55 -20.37 2.96
N ARG A 8 7.20 -19.59 4.01
CA ARG A 8 6.50 -18.32 3.88
C ARG A 8 7.30 -17.31 3.05
N LEU A 9 8.60 -17.16 3.32
CA LEU A 9 9.48 -16.23 2.58
C LEU A 9 9.63 -16.60 1.10
N ILE A 10 9.68 -17.90 0.78
CA ILE A 10 9.69 -18.35 -0.61
C ILE A 10 8.32 -18.08 -1.25
N ARG A 11 7.20 -18.41 -0.57
CA ARG A 11 5.84 -18.15 -1.08
C ARG A 11 5.54 -16.66 -1.27
N SER A 12 6.18 -15.77 -0.51
CA SER A 12 6.04 -14.32 -0.66
C SER A 12 6.66 -13.77 -1.94
N GLN A 13 7.47 -14.57 -2.67
CA GLN A 13 8.00 -14.17 -3.97
C GLN A 13 6.87 -14.18 -5.01
N ARG A 14 6.69 -13.06 -5.71
CA ARG A 14 5.56 -12.85 -6.65
C ARG A 14 5.55 -13.77 -7.87
N TYR A 15 6.63 -14.51 -8.11
CA TYR A 15 6.77 -15.52 -9.17
C TYR A 15 6.63 -16.96 -8.67
N ILE A 16 6.37 -17.16 -7.37
CA ILE A 16 6.10 -18.47 -6.77
C ILE A 16 4.59 -18.56 -6.46
N ARG A 17 3.96 -19.63 -6.92
CA ARG A 17 2.56 -19.93 -6.63
C ARG A 17 2.39 -20.76 -5.37
N GLU A 18 3.17 -21.84 -5.29
CA GLU A 18 3.13 -22.74 -4.14
C GLU A 18 4.52 -23.19 -3.75
N VAL A 19 4.73 -23.43 -2.48
CA VAL A 19 5.95 -24.02 -1.94
C VAL A 19 5.61 -24.93 -0.78
N THR A 20 6.32 -26.06 -0.70
CA THR A 20 6.24 -27.00 0.40
C THR A 20 7.63 -27.42 0.80
N ILE A 21 7.95 -27.33 2.09
CA ILE A 21 9.23 -27.71 2.65
C ILE A 21 9.00 -28.84 3.66
N VAL A 22 9.50 -30.03 3.36
CA VAL A 22 9.33 -31.22 4.18
C VAL A 22 10.69 -31.76 4.61
N PRO A 23 10.94 -31.92 5.93
CA PRO A 23 12.09 -32.66 6.41
C PRO A 23 11.90 -34.15 6.16
N VAL A 24 12.95 -34.82 5.69
CA VAL A 24 12.99 -36.27 5.40
C VAL A 24 14.14 -36.88 6.19
N ASP A 25 13.81 -37.89 6.98
CA ASP A 25 14.83 -38.62 7.78
C ASP A 25 15.74 -39.44 6.84
N ILE A 26 17.04 -39.42 7.15
CA ILE A 26 18.03 -40.23 6.46
C ILE A 26 18.14 -41.57 7.19
N PRO A 27 17.79 -42.74 6.57
CA PRO A 27 17.65 -44.01 7.24
C PRO A 27 18.92 -44.51 7.97
N LYS A 28 20.09 -44.02 7.59
CA LYS A 28 21.38 -44.45 8.15
C LYS A 28 22.11 -43.38 8.99
N ASN A 29 21.54 -42.19 9.11
CA ASN A 29 22.18 -41.09 9.85
C ASN A 29 21.15 -40.33 10.68
N LYS A 30 21.16 -40.56 11.99
CA LYS A 30 20.24 -39.96 12.96
C LYS A 30 20.55 -38.48 13.29
N ASP A 31 21.73 -38.02 12.93
CA ASP A 31 22.20 -36.67 13.25
C ASP A 31 21.96 -35.66 12.09
N SER A 32 21.42 -36.13 10.98
CA SER A 32 21.17 -35.32 9.79
C SER A 32 19.78 -35.59 9.22
N ILE A 33 19.19 -34.59 8.62
CA ILE A 33 17.91 -34.67 7.88
C ILE A 33 18.09 -34.06 6.51
N ASP A 34 17.43 -34.65 5.52
CA ASP A 34 17.29 -34.05 4.21
C ASP A 34 16.12 -33.06 4.22
N ILE A 35 16.25 -31.96 3.52
CA ILE A 35 15.16 -31.00 3.34
C ILE A 35 14.70 -31.07 1.87
N LYS A 36 13.49 -31.57 1.66
CA LYS A 36 12.87 -31.61 0.34
C LYS A 36 12.04 -30.35 0.12
N ILE A 37 12.44 -29.53 -0.85
CA ILE A 37 11.75 -28.31 -1.24
C ILE A 37 11.06 -28.57 -2.57
N ARG A 38 9.75 -28.39 -2.62
CA ARG A 38 8.95 -28.38 -3.85
C ARG A 38 8.44 -26.99 -4.09
N VAL A 39 8.62 -26.47 -5.30
CA VAL A 39 8.19 -25.13 -5.69
C VAL A 39 7.38 -25.27 -6.98
N LEU A 40 6.28 -24.56 -7.06
CA LEU A 40 5.51 -24.35 -8.26
C LEU A 40 5.62 -22.87 -8.64
N ASP A 41 6.27 -22.61 -9.76
CA ASP A 41 6.41 -21.25 -10.28
C ASP A 41 5.08 -20.75 -10.85
N SER A 42 4.87 -19.45 -10.84
CA SER A 42 3.78 -18.79 -11.54
C SER A 42 4.28 -18.16 -12.84
N TRP A 43 3.36 -17.91 -13.75
CA TRP A 43 3.65 -17.12 -14.95
C TRP A 43 4.19 -15.74 -14.56
N THR A 44 5.33 -15.37 -15.14
CA THR A 44 6.08 -14.18 -14.71
C THR A 44 5.82 -12.95 -15.57
N LEU A 45 5.41 -13.16 -16.83
CA LEU A 45 5.10 -12.08 -17.77
C LEU A 45 3.62 -11.68 -17.65
N ILE A 46 3.35 -10.47 -17.19
CA ILE A 46 2.00 -9.99 -16.91
C ILE A 46 1.69 -8.75 -17.74
N PRO A 47 0.83 -8.86 -18.75
CA PRO A 47 0.26 -7.71 -19.42
C PRO A 47 -0.85 -7.11 -18.56
N THR A 48 -0.89 -5.78 -18.48
CA THR A 48 -1.99 -5.02 -17.86
C THR A 48 -2.32 -3.82 -18.71
N GLY A 49 -3.52 -3.28 -18.57
CA GLY A 49 -3.92 -2.10 -19.31
C GLY A 49 -5.20 -1.48 -18.77
N THR A 50 -5.41 -0.23 -19.09
CA THR A 50 -6.65 0.49 -18.80
C THR A 50 -7.13 1.19 -20.07
N LEU A 51 -8.42 1.34 -20.19
CA LEU A 51 -9.06 2.10 -21.27
C LEU A 51 -10.19 2.93 -20.68
N SER A 52 -10.17 4.22 -20.94
CA SER A 52 -11.24 5.16 -20.60
C SER A 52 -11.63 5.99 -21.83
N SER A 53 -12.58 6.87 -21.70
CA SER A 53 -12.94 7.82 -22.76
C SER A 53 -11.84 8.85 -23.06
N THR A 54 -10.95 9.11 -22.11
CA THR A 54 -9.90 10.14 -22.19
C THR A 54 -8.49 9.58 -22.35
N GLU A 55 -8.22 8.37 -21.83
CA GLU A 55 -6.88 7.80 -21.74
C GLU A 55 -6.87 6.29 -21.99
N SER A 56 -5.74 5.80 -22.51
CA SER A 56 -5.41 4.38 -22.53
C SER A 56 -4.05 4.13 -21.91
N SER A 57 -3.87 2.96 -21.30
CA SER A 57 -2.55 2.50 -20.87
C SER A 57 -2.31 1.05 -21.20
N ALA A 58 -1.06 0.72 -21.50
CA ALA A 58 -0.58 -0.64 -21.68
C ALA A 58 0.71 -0.82 -20.89
N LYS A 59 0.72 -1.78 -19.97
CA LYS A 59 1.87 -2.11 -19.13
C LYS A 59 2.23 -3.57 -19.29
N LEU A 60 3.51 -3.85 -19.43
CA LEU A 60 4.07 -5.20 -19.44
C LEU A 60 5.03 -5.32 -18.25
N THR A 61 4.87 -6.37 -17.45
CA THR A 61 5.73 -6.65 -16.29
C THR A 61 6.24 -8.08 -16.39
N GLU A 62 7.57 -8.25 -16.40
CA GLU A 62 8.24 -9.54 -16.22
C GLU A 62 8.79 -9.58 -14.78
N ARG A 63 8.40 -10.59 -14.00
CA ARG A 63 8.72 -10.70 -12.56
C ARG A 63 9.94 -11.56 -12.24
N ASN A 64 10.44 -12.31 -13.20
CA ASN A 64 11.56 -13.23 -13.03
C ASN A 64 12.40 -13.32 -14.30
N ILE A 65 12.88 -12.18 -14.79
CA ILE A 65 13.65 -12.12 -16.05
C ILE A 65 14.79 -13.13 -16.04
N LEU A 66 14.83 -13.96 -17.04
CA LEU A 66 15.83 -15.03 -17.25
C LEU A 66 16.05 -15.94 -16.02
N GLY A 67 15.09 -16.02 -15.10
CA GLY A 67 15.20 -16.83 -13.90
C GLY A 67 16.00 -16.21 -12.74
N PHE A 68 16.42 -14.95 -12.87
CA PHE A 68 17.23 -14.26 -11.84
C PHE A 68 16.41 -13.68 -10.67
N GLY A 69 15.08 -13.79 -10.69
CA GLY A 69 14.20 -13.14 -9.69
C GLY A 69 14.14 -11.62 -9.81
N HIS A 70 14.62 -11.05 -10.93
CA HIS A 70 14.57 -9.62 -11.19
C HIS A 70 13.27 -9.25 -11.89
N LEU A 71 12.73 -8.08 -11.54
CA LEU A 71 11.54 -7.52 -12.16
C LEU A 71 11.93 -6.41 -13.13
N ILE A 72 11.35 -6.46 -14.33
CA ILE A 72 11.35 -5.35 -15.27
C ILE A 72 9.91 -5.02 -15.67
N SER A 73 9.57 -3.74 -15.75
CA SER A 73 8.24 -3.31 -16.16
C SER A 73 8.34 -2.07 -17.03
N GLY A 74 7.55 -2.06 -18.10
CA GLY A 74 7.34 -0.90 -18.96
C GLY A 74 5.85 -0.57 -19.02
N ASN A 75 5.50 0.71 -18.98
CA ASN A 75 4.15 1.20 -19.16
C ASN A 75 4.13 2.38 -20.13
N VAL A 76 3.15 2.39 -21.01
CA VAL A 76 2.88 3.49 -21.93
C VAL A 76 1.44 3.91 -21.73
N LYS A 77 1.21 5.21 -21.52
CA LYS A 77 -0.12 5.82 -21.47
C LYS A 77 -0.27 6.80 -22.64
N ASN A 78 -1.46 6.92 -23.16
CA ASN A 78 -1.80 7.91 -24.17
C ASN A 78 -3.03 8.67 -23.71
N ARG A 79 -2.99 10.00 -23.77
CA ARG A 79 -4.11 10.90 -23.58
C ARG A 79 -4.70 11.24 -24.95
N PHE A 80 -6.01 11.10 -25.13
CA PHE A 80 -6.61 11.16 -26.47
C PHE A 80 -6.88 12.59 -26.95
N ASP A 81 -7.21 13.49 -26.04
CA ASP A 81 -7.52 14.90 -26.32
C ASP A 81 -6.28 15.70 -26.72
N THR A 82 -5.20 15.60 -25.94
CA THR A 82 -3.94 16.33 -26.18
C THR A 82 -2.95 15.54 -27.05
N LYS A 83 -3.20 14.24 -27.29
CA LYS A 83 -2.31 13.29 -27.99
C LYS A 83 -0.94 13.13 -27.31
N GLU A 84 -0.86 13.47 -26.03
CA GLU A 84 0.34 13.30 -25.24
C GLU A 84 0.57 11.84 -24.91
N ARG A 85 1.84 11.50 -24.71
CA ARG A 85 2.27 10.15 -24.35
C ARG A 85 3.12 10.18 -23.10
N ALA A 86 2.76 9.36 -22.13
CA ALA A 86 3.54 9.10 -20.93
C ALA A 86 4.22 7.74 -20.99
N THR A 87 5.42 7.64 -20.42
CA THR A 87 6.20 6.39 -20.40
C THR A 87 6.81 6.17 -19.02
N TYR A 88 6.76 4.91 -18.55
CA TYR A 88 7.34 4.52 -17.27
C TYR A 88 8.14 3.25 -17.43
N ALA A 89 9.27 3.17 -16.74
CA ALA A 89 10.09 1.99 -16.64
C ALA A 89 10.45 1.71 -15.19
N GLN A 90 10.45 0.45 -14.82
CA GLN A 90 10.88 -0.02 -13.50
C GLN A 90 11.82 -1.20 -13.67
N TYR A 91 12.88 -1.23 -12.88
CA TYR A 91 13.74 -2.39 -12.69
C TYR A 91 13.93 -2.64 -11.19
N SER A 92 13.76 -3.90 -10.76
CA SER A 92 13.91 -4.26 -9.36
C SER A 92 14.65 -5.57 -9.18
N ILE A 93 15.52 -5.62 -8.19
CA ILE A 93 16.19 -6.82 -7.68
C ILE A 93 15.69 -7.05 -6.26
N ASN A 94 14.93 -8.10 -6.02
CA ASN A 94 14.30 -8.32 -4.72
C ASN A 94 15.24 -8.84 -3.63
N ASN A 95 16.36 -9.49 -4.01
CA ASN A 95 17.26 -10.14 -3.07
C ASN A 95 18.68 -10.22 -3.63
N ILE A 96 19.49 -9.21 -3.38
CA ILE A 96 20.86 -9.15 -3.88
C ILE A 96 21.71 -10.17 -3.07
N LYS A 97 22.24 -11.19 -3.76
CA LYS A 97 23.15 -12.19 -3.18
C LYS A 97 22.69 -12.77 -1.83
N ASN A 98 21.39 -13.08 -1.70
CA ASN A 98 20.78 -13.66 -0.49
C ASN A 98 20.89 -12.78 0.78
N THR A 99 21.08 -11.48 0.64
CA THR A 99 21.15 -10.53 1.77
C THR A 99 19.79 -9.95 2.14
N PHE A 100 18.75 -10.22 1.33
CA PHE A 100 17.44 -9.59 1.38
C PHE A 100 17.48 -8.06 1.18
N VAL A 101 18.58 -7.55 0.64
CA VAL A 101 18.67 -6.18 0.16
C VAL A 101 17.95 -6.13 -1.18
N ARG A 102 16.99 -5.21 -1.28
CA ARG A 102 16.26 -4.90 -2.49
C ARG A 102 16.83 -3.65 -3.14
N PHE A 103 16.91 -3.65 -4.45
CA PHE A 103 17.21 -2.50 -5.29
C PHE A 103 16.03 -2.22 -6.19
N ASP A 104 15.56 -0.96 -6.27
CA ASP A 104 14.55 -0.51 -7.21
C ASP A 104 15.07 0.72 -7.94
N PHE A 105 14.92 0.74 -9.25
CA PHE A 105 15.08 1.91 -10.11
C PHE A 105 13.77 2.18 -10.82
N ASN A 106 13.30 3.43 -10.76
CA ASN A 106 12.10 3.86 -11.46
C ASN A 106 12.43 5.10 -12.32
N TYR A 107 11.87 5.11 -13.50
CA TYR A 107 11.93 6.21 -14.44
C TYR A 107 10.55 6.44 -15.02
N GLY A 108 10.10 7.68 -15.07
CA GLY A 108 8.83 8.07 -15.66
C GLY A 108 8.90 9.45 -16.29
N ASN A 109 8.31 9.57 -17.47
CA ASN A 109 7.88 10.83 -18.05
C ASN A 109 6.37 10.75 -18.15
N ASP A 110 5.67 11.64 -17.48
CA ASP A 110 4.22 11.73 -17.51
C ASP A 110 3.76 12.81 -18.49
N PHE A 111 2.47 13.03 -18.57
CA PHE A 111 1.87 14.14 -19.31
C PHE A 111 2.37 15.48 -18.75
N ASP A 112 2.12 16.57 -19.47
CA ASP A 112 2.47 17.95 -19.06
C ASP A 112 3.98 18.16 -18.82
N ASN A 113 4.85 17.31 -19.42
CA ASN A 113 6.30 17.23 -19.22
C ASN A 113 6.72 16.87 -17.78
N ASP A 114 5.85 16.27 -17.01
CA ASP A 114 6.19 15.78 -15.69
C ASP A 114 7.18 14.61 -15.77
N SER A 115 8.11 14.55 -14.83
CA SER A 115 9.09 13.46 -14.79
C SER A 115 9.41 13.03 -13.37
N ARG A 116 9.71 11.74 -13.23
CA ARG A 116 10.13 11.15 -11.95
C ARG A 116 11.25 10.16 -12.16
N ARG A 117 12.31 10.28 -11.37
CA ARG A 117 13.41 9.33 -11.34
C ARG A 117 13.72 8.98 -9.90
N SER A 118 13.79 7.69 -9.57
CA SER A 118 14.11 7.29 -8.20
C SER A 118 14.97 6.05 -8.13
N ILE A 119 15.78 5.98 -7.09
CA ILE A 119 16.59 4.83 -6.71
C ILE A 119 16.26 4.50 -5.26
N ASN A 120 16.01 3.23 -4.96
CA ASN A 120 15.76 2.71 -3.63
C ASN A 120 16.64 1.50 -3.37
N ILE A 121 17.44 1.56 -2.32
CA ILE A 121 18.20 0.41 -1.80
C ILE A 121 17.69 0.17 -0.39
N ASN A 122 16.99 -0.93 -0.17
CA ASN A 122 16.28 -1.14 1.07
C ASN A 122 16.39 -2.60 1.54
N ARG A 123 16.68 -2.78 2.82
CA ARG A 123 16.58 -4.06 3.52
C ARG A 123 15.58 -3.92 4.65
N PRO A 124 14.31 -4.29 4.44
CA PRO A 124 13.27 -4.17 5.48
C PRO A 124 13.45 -5.20 6.59
N PHE A 125 12.66 -5.11 7.63
CA PHE A 125 12.45 -6.21 8.56
C PHE A 125 11.57 -7.28 7.89
N TYR A 126 12.09 -8.03 6.94
CA TYR A 126 11.33 -8.99 6.11
C TYR A 126 10.84 -10.23 6.88
N SER A 127 11.29 -10.41 8.09
CA SER A 127 10.92 -11.52 8.98
C SER A 127 11.12 -11.14 10.44
N VAL A 128 10.35 -11.77 11.32
CA VAL A 128 10.45 -11.59 12.78
C VAL A 128 11.80 -11.98 13.39
N ILE A 129 12.64 -12.66 12.63
CA ILE A 129 14.00 -13.05 13.08
C ILE A 129 15.10 -12.06 12.69
N VAL A 130 14.77 -11.08 11.86
CA VAL A 130 15.71 -10.07 11.36
C VAL A 130 16.08 -9.10 12.47
N LYS A 131 17.39 -8.86 12.62
CA LYS A 131 17.91 -7.97 13.67
C LYS A 131 18.14 -6.54 13.18
N ASN A 132 18.57 -6.35 11.94
CA ASN A 132 18.94 -5.05 11.38
C ASN A 132 18.19 -4.82 10.07
N ALA A 133 17.71 -3.63 9.90
CA ALA A 133 17.05 -3.14 8.69
C ALA A 133 17.56 -1.73 8.37
N GLY A 134 17.41 -1.29 7.14
CA GLY A 134 17.85 0.05 6.74
C GLY A 134 17.74 0.26 5.25
N GLY A 135 17.90 1.49 4.82
CA GLY A 135 17.81 1.80 3.41
C GLY A 135 18.20 3.23 3.07
N ILE A 136 18.34 3.44 1.78
CA ILE A 136 18.63 4.73 1.16
C ILE A 136 17.62 4.91 0.02
N TYR A 137 17.01 6.07 -0.05
CA TYR A 137 16.12 6.45 -1.13
C TYR A 137 16.52 7.80 -1.68
N TYR A 138 16.52 7.92 -3.00
CA TYR A 138 16.70 9.17 -3.72
C TYR A 138 15.63 9.31 -4.79
N GLU A 139 15.05 10.50 -4.92
CA GLU A 139 14.08 10.85 -5.94
C GLU A 139 14.33 12.26 -6.46
N ASN A 140 14.27 12.40 -7.78
CA ASN A 140 14.14 13.67 -8.46
C ASN A 140 12.78 13.72 -9.15
N GLN A 141 11.99 14.74 -8.88
CA GLN A 141 10.65 14.91 -9.44
C GLN A 141 10.46 16.32 -10.00
N LEU A 142 9.89 16.37 -11.20
CA LEU A 142 9.25 17.54 -11.81
C LEU A 142 7.77 17.19 -11.98
N MET A 143 6.87 18.04 -11.51
CA MET A 143 5.42 17.81 -11.59
C MET A 143 4.67 19.11 -11.80
N THR A 144 3.58 19.06 -12.53
CA THR A 144 2.65 20.17 -12.75
C THR A 144 1.57 20.13 -11.68
N GLU A 145 1.55 21.13 -10.84
CA GLU A 145 0.55 21.31 -9.78
C GLU A 145 -0.54 22.28 -10.21
N LEU A 146 -1.76 21.95 -9.86
CA LEU A 146 -2.95 22.71 -10.22
C LEU A 146 -3.36 23.62 -9.06
N PHE A 147 -2.96 24.90 -9.11
CA PHE A 147 -3.24 25.87 -8.06
C PHE A 147 -4.61 26.49 -8.23
N PRO A 148 -5.55 26.34 -7.25
CA PRO A 148 -6.83 27.02 -7.30
C PRO A 148 -6.67 28.53 -7.04
N GLN A 149 -7.22 29.37 -7.94
CA GLN A 149 -7.30 30.82 -7.82
C GLN A 149 -8.76 31.25 -8.02
N GLY A 150 -9.53 31.27 -6.94
CA GLY A 150 -10.98 31.51 -7.04
C GLY A 150 -11.65 30.41 -7.88
N ASN A 151 -12.23 30.78 -9.04
CA ASN A 151 -12.87 29.83 -9.96
C ASN A 151 -11.92 29.28 -11.03
N GLU A 152 -10.70 29.79 -11.12
CA GLU A 152 -9.71 29.37 -12.11
C GLU A 152 -8.69 28.40 -11.49
N ILE A 153 -8.08 27.61 -12.36
CA ILE A 153 -6.98 26.70 -12.00
C ILE A 153 -5.77 27.09 -12.80
N THR A 154 -4.69 27.41 -12.10
CA THR A 154 -3.40 27.76 -12.72
C THR A 154 -2.42 26.62 -12.62
N PRO A 155 -2.04 25.94 -13.72
CA PRO A 155 -0.99 24.94 -13.70
C PRO A 155 0.36 25.59 -13.52
N LYS A 156 1.17 25.06 -12.60
CA LYS A 156 2.57 25.50 -12.37
C LYS A 156 3.46 24.29 -12.10
N GLN A 157 4.63 24.32 -12.68
CA GLN A 157 5.64 23.31 -12.42
C GLN A 157 6.29 23.52 -11.06
N VAL A 158 6.46 22.40 -10.36
CA VAL A 158 7.17 22.28 -9.09
C VAL A 158 8.20 21.17 -9.24
N SER A 159 9.42 21.39 -8.80
CA SER A 159 10.48 20.40 -8.87
C SER A 159 11.23 20.30 -7.57
N TYR A 160 11.59 19.08 -7.19
CA TYR A 160 12.39 18.83 -6.00
C TYR A 160 13.30 17.60 -6.14
N ASP A 161 14.32 17.60 -5.32
CA ASP A 161 15.13 16.45 -4.97
C ASP A 161 14.76 15.99 -3.56
N PHE A 162 14.56 14.69 -3.39
CA PHE A 162 14.27 14.06 -2.10
C PHE A 162 15.29 12.97 -1.82
N GLN A 163 15.83 12.97 -0.61
CA GLN A 163 16.73 11.92 -0.13
C GLN A 163 16.30 11.46 1.25
N GLU A 164 16.45 10.15 1.49
CA GLU A 164 16.09 9.54 2.75
C GLU A 164 17.09 8.45 3.12
N TYR A 165 17.48 8.43 4.38
CA TYR A 165 18.35 7.44 4.99
C TYR A 165 17.70 6.93 6.25
N TRP A 166 17.63 5.62 6.42
CA TRP A 166 17.09 5.07 7.64
C TRP A 166 17.83 3.83 8.10
N TYR A 167 17.82 3.59 9.40
CA TYR A 167 18.34 2.39 10.03
C TYR A 167 17.47 1.99 11.21
N GLY A 168 17.28 0.68 11.39
CA GLY A 168 16.51 0.11 12.50
C GLY A 168 17.13 -1.17 13.03
N ARG A 169 16.97 -1.38 14.33
CA ARG A 169 17.41 -2.58 15.04
C ARG A 169 16.27 -3.20 15.83
N ALA A 170 16.06 -4.50 15.64
CA ALA A 170 15.13 -5.31 16.40
C ALA A 170 15.86 -6.09 17.50
N LEU A 171 15.40 -5.91 18.72
CA LEU A 171 15.84 -6.61 19.92
C LEU A 171 14.77 -7.61 20.32
N LYS A 172 15.12 -8.89 20.44
CA LYS A 172 14.18 -9.92 20.87
C LYS A 172 13.85 -9.77 22.35
N VAL A 173 12.59 -9.63 22.67
CA VAL A 173 12.07 -9.68 24.03
C VAL A 173 11.55 -11.10 24.25
N THR A 174 12.29 -11.94 24.95
CA THR A 174 11.88 -13.29 25.29
C THR A 174 11.14 -13.30 26.63
N PRO A 175 9.88 -13.78 26.71
CA PRO A 175 9.25 -14.07 28.00
C PRO A 175 10.02 -15.18 28.74
N LYS A 176 10.15 -15.09 30.07
CA LYS A 176 10.77 -16.10 30.90
C LYS A 176 10.05 -17.46 30.95
N SER A 177 8.85 -17.56 30.38
CA SER A 177 8.04 -18.77 30.34
C SER A 177 8.29 -19.57 29.06
N ASN A 178 8.66 -20.82 29.19
CA ASN A 178 8.93 -21.78 28.12
C ASN A 178 7.69 -22.18 27.29
N SER A 179 6.50 -21.69 27.63
CA SER A 179 5.24 -22.07 26.98
C SER A 179 4.85 -21.19 25.77
N GLU A 180 5.39 -19.99 25.67
CA GLU A 180 5.05 -19.09 24.55
C GLU A 180 6.18 -18.99 23.52
N ARG A 181 6.00 -19.73 22.42
CA ARG A 181 6.89 -19.79 21.25
C ARG A 181 6.80 -18.55 20.35
N TYR A 182 6.68 -17.33 20.88
CA TYR A 182 6.43 -16.15 20.09
C TYR A 182 7.61 -15.18 20.14
N PHE A 183 7.97 -14.64 18.97
CA PHE A 183 8.95 -13.58 18.91
C PHE A 183 8.24 -12.23 19.06
N THR A 184 8.51 -11.58 20.17
CA THR A 184 8.18 -10.17 20.36
C THR A 184 9.47 -9.40 20.15
N ASN A 185 9.45 -8.42 19.28
CA ASN A 185 10.59 -7.58 18.97
C ASN A 185 10.36 -6.18 19.50
N LEU A 186 11.31 -5.64 20.25
CA LEU A 186 11.45 -4.22 20.49
C LEU A 186 12.27 -3.66 19.33
N ILE A 187 11.70 -2.69 18.63
CA ILE A 187 12.30 -2.07 17.45
C ILE A 187 12.67 -0.63 17.78
N LEU A 188 13.91 -0.28 17.53
CA LEU A 188 14.42 1.08 17.55
C LEU A 188 14.82 1.45 16.14
N ALA A 189 14.37 2.58 15.64
CA ALA A 189 14.71 3.01 14.29
C ALA A 189 14.82 4.54 14.19
N LEU A 190 15.65 4.99 13.27
CA LEU A 190 15.87 6.40 12.94
C LEU A 190 15.76 6.59 11.44
N THR A 191 15.18 7.71 11.04
CA THR A 191 15.13 8.19 9.64
C THR A 191 15.61 9.63 9.61
N TYR A 192 16.44 9.94 8.64
CA TYR A 192 16.71 11.30 8.19
C TYR A 192 16.21 11.44 6.76
N ASN A 193 15.48 12.49 6.46
CA ASN A 193 15.16 12.83 5.09
C ASN A 193 15.26 14.34 4.85
N GLU A 194 15.55 14.70 3.61
CA GLU A 194 15.62 16.06 3.12
C GLU A 194 14.89 16.18 1.80
N LYS A 195 14.04 17.20 1.68
CA LYS A 195 13.39 17.59 0.44
C LYS A 195 13.86 19.00 0.08
N LYS A 196 14.51 19.12 -1.07
CA LYS A 196 15.02 20.37 -1.59
C LYS A 196 14.28 20.75 -2.86
N PHE A 197 13.56 21.85 -2.82
CA PHE A 197 12.83 22.35 -3.98
C PHE A 197 13.77 23.15 -4.89
N ASN A 198 13.73 22.83 -6.19
CA ASN A 198 14.49 23.50 -7.24
C ASN A 198 13.61 24.51 -8.00
N ILE A 199 12.31 24.19 -8.15
CA ILE A 199 11.28 25.07 -8.73
C ILE A 199 10.13 25.15 -7.75
N THR A 200 9.77 26.37 -7.34
CA THR A 200 8.67 26.64 -6.41
C THR A 200 7.66 27.61 -7.03
N PRO A 201 6.38 27.54 -6.64
CA PRO A 201 5.40 28.52 -7.05
C PRO A 201 5.71 29.90 -6.47
N SER A 202 5.09 30.95 -7.03
CA SER A 202 5.14 32.30 -6.45
C SER A 202 4.41 32.37 -5.12
N LEU A 203 4.76 33.31 -4.25
CA LEU A 203 4.08 33.54 -2.97
C LEU A 203 2.58 33.86 -3.11
N SER A 204 2.14 34.38 -4.27
CA SER A 204 0.73 34.60 -4.54
C SER A 204 -0.06 33.29 -4.74
N LEU A 205 0.61 32.21 -5.13
CA LEU A 205 0.02 30.88 -5.32
C LEU A 205 0.22 29.96 -4.11
N ASP A 206 1.30 30.17 -3.36
CA ASP A 206 1.68 29.41 -2.17
C ASP A 206 2.02 30.36 -1.00
N PRO A 207 1.03 31.07 -0.45
CA PRO A 207 1.25 32.04 0.63
C PRO A 207 1.78 31.42 1.91
N THR A 208 1.45 30.15 2.19
CA THR A 208 1.94 29.40 3.35
C THR A 208 3.33 28.82 3.17
N ARG A 209 3.91 28.96 1.96
CA ARG A 209 5.19 28.33 1.58
C ARG A 209 5.21 26.82 1.83
N TYR A 210 4.11 26.16 1.49
CA TYR A 210 4.01 24.71 1.59
C TYR A 210 5.12 24.01 0.79
N PHE A 211 5.43 24.52 -0.42
CA PHE A 211 6.50 24.03 -1.30
C PHE A 211 7.85 24.64 -0.95
N SER A 212 8.37 24.35 0.22
CA SER A 212 9.65 24.84 0.72
C SER A 212 10.56 23.71 1.18
N ASN A 213 11.86 24.00 1.22
CA ASN A 213 12.86 23.05 1.67
C ASN A 213 12.55 22.57 3.09
N GLU A 214 12.71 21.27 3.31
CA GLU A 214 12.48 20.65 4.61
C GLU A 214 13.50 19.58 4.92
N LYS A 215 13.87 19.46 6.19
CA LYS A 215 14.68 18.40 6.75
C LYS A 215 13.95 17.77 7.94
N ASN A 216 13.99 16.46 8.01
CA ASN A 216 13.28 15.71 9.03
C ASN A 216 14.21 14.68 9.68
N TRP A 217 14.23 14.65 11.00
CA TRP A 217 14.83 13.61 11.82
C TRP A 217 13.68 12.91 12.57
N ILE A 218 13.52 11.63 12.37
CA ILE A 218 12.39 10.88 12.91
C ILE A 218 12.90 9.63 13.62
N GLY A 219 12.64 9.55 14.93
CA GLY A 219 12.92 8.38 15.75
C GLY A 219 11.67 7.58 16.05
N MET A 220 11.80 6.28 16.17
CA MET A 220 10.73 5.38 16.57
C MET A 220 11.22 4.35 17.57
N ILE A 221 10.43 4.16 18.62
CA ILE A 221 10.51 3.01 19.51
C ILE A 221 9.18 2.27 19.47
N GLY A 222 9.22 0.96 19.26
CA GLY A 222 7.96 0.21 19.19
C GLY A 222 8.15 -1.27 19.48
N VAL A 223 7.04 -1.89 19.84
CA VAL A 223 6.96 -3.34 20.06
C VAL A 223 6.10 -3.94 18.96
N SER A 224 6.60 -5.01 18.35
CA SER A 224 5.93 -5.71 17.26
C SER A 224 5.91 -7.22 17.53
N ARG A 225 4.74 -7.82 17.29
CA ARG A 225 4.50 -9.25 17.40
C ARG A 225 3.65 -9.69 16.21
N GLN A 226 4.30 -10.24 15.21
CA GLN A 226 3.65 -10.71 14.00
C GLN A 226 3.64 -12.24 13.92
N LYS A 227 2.56 -12.79 13.44
CA LYS A 227 2.34 -14.20 13.14
C LYS A 227 1.58 -14.33 11.83
N PHE A 228 1.55 -15.54 11.30
CA PHE A 228 0.80 -15.89 10.11
C PHE A 228 0.01 -17.17 10.35
N TYR A 229 -1.18 -17.23 9.77
CA TYR A 229 -1.91 -18.47 9.56
C TYR A 229 -2.20 -18.62 8.07
N GLN A 230 -2.32 -19.85 7.64
CA GLN A 230 -2.65 -20.15 6.25
C GLN A 230 -4.16 -20.23 6.09
N ASP A 231 -4.66 -19.64 5.01
CA ASP A 231 -6.04 -19.72 4.57
C ASP A 231 -6.06 -19.85 3.04
N THR A 232 -7.24 -20.16 2.50
CA THR A 232 -7.47 -20.23 1.05
C THR A 232 -8.72 -19.45 0.71
N PHE A 233 -8.87 -19.04 -0.56
CA PHE A 233 -10.03 -18.24 -0.98
C PHE A 233 -10.18 -16.92 -0.21
N VAL A 234 -9.07 -16.23 0.06
CA VAL A 234 -9.13 -14.88 0.60
C VAL A 234 -9.07 -13.88 -0.54
N PHE A 235 -7.94 -13.80 -1.25
CA PHE A 235 -7.78 -12.92 -2.41
C PHE A 235 -7.66 -13.71 -3.71
N ASN A 236 -7.24 -14.97 -3.63
CA ASN A 236 -7.01 -15.83 -4.78
C ASN A 236 -7.83 -17.11 -4.71
N TYR A 237 -8.02 -17.72 -5.88
CA TYR A 237 -8.75 -18.98 -6.00
C TYR A 237 -7.81 -20.16 -5.72
N TYR A 238 -8.08 -20.96 -4.69
CA TYR A 238 -7.34 -22.19 -4.34
C TYR A 238 -5.84 -22.03 -4.05
N ILE A 239 -5.33 -20.82 -3.85
CA ILE A 239 -3.93 -20.59 -3.50
C ILE A 239 -3.84 -20.46 -1.97
N THR A 240 -2.78 -21.05 -1.40
CA THR A 240 -2.46 -20.87 0.03
C THR A 240 -1.96 -19.44 0.25
N GLU A 241 -2.64 -18.72 1.14
CA GLU A 241 -2.36 -17.34 1.50
C GLU A 241 -1.95 -17.25 2.97
N ASP A 242 -0.81 -16.60 3.22
CA ASP A 242 -0.31 -16.36 4.58
C ASP A 242 -0.95 -15.08 5.13
N ILE A 243 -1.92 -15.22 6.01
CA ILE A 243 -2.68 -14.12 6.59
C ILE A 243 -1.96 -13.62 7.84
N PRO A 244 -1.48 -12.36 7.87
CA PRO A 244 -0.81 -11.81 9.03
C PRO A 244 -1.80 -11.55 10.16
N TYR A 245 -1.38 -11.80 11.40
CA TYR A 245 -2.09 -11.41 12.61
C TYR A 245 -1.10 -11.09 13.72
N GLY A 246 -1.51 -10.28 14.67
CA GLY A 246 -0.65 -9.87 15.77
C GLY A 246 -0.96 -8.47 16.26
N GLU A 247 0.06 -7.81 16.75
CA GLU A 247 -0.04 -6.50 17.36
C GLU A 247 1.24 -5.69 17.16
N ASN A 248 1.11 -4.38 17.02
CA ASN A 248 2.22 -3.46 17.19
C ASN A 248 1.78 -2.19 17.92
N ILE A 249 2.72 -1.59 18.64
CA ILE A 249 2.61 -0.27 19.24
C ILE A 249 3.92 0.45 18.96
N ALA A 250 3.86 1.67 18.44
CA ALA A 250 5.03 2.49 18.18
C ALA A 250 4.82 3.94 18.62
N LEU A 251 5.79 4.47 19.33
CA LEU A 251 5.93 5.89 19.63
C LEU A 251 6.91 6.49 18.62
N ILE A 252 6.52 7.60 18.01
CA ILE A 252 7.28 8.33 17.01
C ILE A 252 7.61 9.71 17.57
N ILE A 253 8.85 10.13 17.48
CA ILE A 253 9.32 11.46 17.86
C ILE A 253 10.07 12.03 16.66
N GLY A 254 9.81 13.26 16.29
CA GLY A 254 10.46 13.89 15.15
C GLY A 254 10.86 15.33 15.44
N HIS A 255 11.78 15.79 14.62
CA HIS A 255 12.20 17.18 14.51
C HIS A 255 12.18 17.56 13.03
N GLN A 256 11.51 18.64 12.70
CA GLN A 256 11.43 19.17 11.33
C GLN A 256 11.97 20.59 11.28
N GLU A 257 12.80 20.86 10.30
CA GLU A 257 13.17 22.20 9.86
C GLU A 257 12.49 22.49 8.53
N LYS A 258 11.68 23.55 8.49
CA LYS A 258 10.95 24.00 7.31
C LYS A 258 10.74 25.51 7.36
N ASN A 259 10.96 26.23 6.25
CA ASN A 259 10.78 27.69 6.17
C ASN A 259 11.59 28.48 7.21
N SER A 260 12.81 28.06 7.52
CA SER A 260 13.64 28.64 8.60
C SER A 260 12.98 28.53 9.98
N ASN A 261 11.95 27.73 10.12
CA ASN A 261 11.29 27.40 11.38
C ASN A 261 11.63 25.95 11.76
N SER A 262 11.56 25.68 13.06
CA SER A 262 11.90 24.39 13.65
C SER A 262 10.76 23.94 14.55
N ARG A 263 10.24 22.75 14.32
CA ARG A 263 9.13 22.21 15.10
C ARG A 263 9.34 20.74 15.48
N MET A 264 8.80 20.40 16.63
CA MET A 264 8.84 19.02 17.13
C MET A 264 7.62 18.24 16.66
N TYR A 265 7.73 16.93 16.60
CA TYR A 265 6.64 16.02 16.26
C TYR A 265 6.53 14.89 17.26
N THR A 266 5.31 14.52 17.62
CA THR A 266 5.02 13.29 18.35
C THR A 266 3.92 12.51 17.65
N GLY A 267 4.04 11.18 17.64
CA GLY A 267 3.05 10.29 17.05
C GLY A 267 2.96 8.97 17.80
N LEU A 268 1.78 8.37 17.75
CA LEU A 268 1.47 7.07 18.31
C LEU A 268 0.76 6.24 17.22
N SER A 269 1.23 5.04 16.99
CA SER A 269 0.59 4.06 16.10
C SER A 269 0.35 2.77 16.84
N VAL A 270 -0.88 2.26 16.78
CA VAL A 270 -1.29 0.99 17.38
C VAL A 270 -2.02 0.19 16.32
N SER A 271 -1.67 -1.08 16.15
CA SER A 271 -2.44 -2.00 15.33
C SER A 271 -2.63 -3.35 16.01
N TYR A 272 -3.75 -3.98 15.73
CA TYR A 272 -4.11 -5.29 16.25
C TYR A 272 -4.87 -6.09 15.20
N GLY A 273 -4.59 -7.40 15.11
CA GLY A 273 -5.31 -8.30 14.22
C GLY A 273 -5.38 -9.73 14.76
N LYS A 274 -6.53 -10.36 14.56
CA LYS A 274 -6.80 -11.71 15.08
C LYS A 274 -7.75 -12.49 14.17
N LYS A 275 -7.51 -13.79 14.08
CA LYS A 275 -8.51 -14.74 13.58
C LYS A 275 -9.50 -15.06 14.69
N CYS A 276 -10.79 -14.90 14.42
CA CYS A 276 -11.91 -15.15 15.32
C CYS A 276 -12.80 -16.26 14.74
N SER A 277 -13.76 -16.75 15.54
CA SER A 277 -14.74 -17.75 15.07
C SER A 277 -15.63 -17.22 13.94
N PHE A 278 -15.89 -15.91 13.93
CA PHE A 278 -16.70 -15.22 12.92
C PHE A 278 -15.88 -14.66 11.75
N GLY A 279 -14.57 -14.98 11.64
CA GLY A 279 -13.70 -14.56 10.55
C GLY A 279 -12.39 -13.97 11.04
N TYR A 280 -11.85 -13.04 10.28
CA TYR A 280 -10.63 -12.29 10.59
C TYR A 280 -10.97 -10.81 10.77
N ALA A 281 -10.41 -10.21 11.81
CA ALA A 281 -10.53 -8.79 12.04
C ALA A 281 -9.16 -8.20 12.36
N SER A 282 -8.85 -7.05 11.77
CA SER A 282 -7.66 -6.25 12.08
C SER A 282 -7.98 -4.77 12.01
N GLY A 283 -7.21 -3.96 12.73
CA GLY A 283 -7.38 -2.52 12.69
C GLY A 283 -6.15 -1.79 13.19
N PHE A 284 -6.15 -0.48 12.95
CA PHE A 284 -5.15 0.44 13.46
C PHE A 284 -5.81 1.72 13.98
N ALA A 285 -5.13 2.35 14.92
CA ALA A 285 -5.39 3.72 15.36
C ALA A 285 -4.05 4.46 15.41
N GLU A 286 -4.00 5.61 14.77
CA GLU A 286 -2.79 6.42 14.65
C GLU A 286 -3.12 7.86 14.98
N TRP A 287 -2.24 8.50 15.72
CA TRP A 287 -2.31 9.91 16.05
C TRP A 287 -0.94 10.55 15.92
N GLY A 288 -0.89 11.78 15.44
CA GLY A 288 0.35 12.54 15.37
C GLY A 288 0.11 14.04 15.25
N SER A 289 1.04 14.82 15.78
CA SER A 289 0.95 16.27 15.77
C SER A 289 2.33 16.90 15.75
N PHE A 290 2.46 18.02 15.03
CA PHE A 290 3.57 18.93 15.16
C PHE A 290 3.31 19.93 16.28
N TYR A 291 4.40 20.47 16.84
CA TYR A 291 4.39 21.47 17.90
C TYR A 291 5.36 22.58 17.55
N ASP A 292 4.85 23.79 17.45
CA ASP A 292 5.61 25.02 17.29
C ASP A 292 5.23 26.00 18.40
N ALA A 293 6.21 26.51 19.14
CA ALA A 293 6.03 27.44 20.27
C ALA A 293 4.95 26.99 21.28
N GLY A 294 4.77 25.68 21.47
CA GLY A 294 3.77 25.11 22.39
C GLY A 294 2.35 24.95 21.81
N LEU A 295 2.13 25.35 20.56
CA LEU A 295 0.86 25.16 19.86
C LEU A 295 0.95 23.90 18.99
N THR A 296 -0.18 23.20 18.86
CA THR A 296 -0.31 22.04 17.98
C THR A 296 -0.58 22.46 16.54
N GLU A 297 0.15 21.85 15.60
CA GLU A 297 -0.02 22.07 14.18
C GLU A 297 -0.18 20.74 13.44
N GLN A 298 -0.91 20.79 12.34
CA GLN A 298 -1.09 19.65 11.42
C GLN A 298 -1.38 18.32 12.14
N THR A 299 -2.23 18.38 13.19
CA THR A 299 -2.65 17.17 13.92
C THR A 299 -3.41 16.24 12.98
N THR A 300 -3.09 14.96 13.05
CA THR A 300 -3.72 13.88 12.29
C THR A 300 -4.19 12.78 13.23
N PHE A 301 -5.41 12.31 13.04
CA PHE A 301 -5.90 11.06 13.63
C PHE A 301 -6.44 10.17 12.52
N ARG A 302 -6.04 8.88 12.53
CA ARG A 302 -6.50 7.87 11.60
C ARG A 302 -7.01 6.64 12.34
N LEU A 303 -8.10 6.10 11.86
CA LEU A 303 -8.66 4.83 12.32
C LEU A 303 -9.03 4.00 11.10
N GLY A 304 -8.65 2.72 11.09
CA GLY A 304 -9.04 1.80 10.03
C GLY A 304 -9.30 0.40 10.59
N LEU A 305 -10.24 -0.30 9.97
CA LEU A 305 -10.55 -1.69 10.27
C LEU A 305 -10.56 -2.49 8.95
N ASN A 306 -10.16 -3.75 9.02
CA ASN A 306 -10.33 -4.73 7.98
C ASN A 306 -11.00 -5.96 8.58
N TYR A 307 -12.06 -6.38 7.97
CA TYR A 307 -12.76 -7.61 8.33
C TYR A 307 -13.00 -8.45 7.10
N PHE A 308 -12.83 -9.76 7.23
CA PHE A 308 -13.40 -10.72 6.29
C PHE A 308 -14.04 -11.92 7.01
N SER A 309 -15.15 -12.39 6.47
CA SER A 309 -15.93 -13.49 7.02
C SER A 309 -15.22 -14.85 6.91
N PRO A 310 -15.63 -15.88 7.64
CA PRO A 310 -15.36 -17.26 7.26
C PRO A 310 -15.84 -17.53 5.83
N LEU A 311 -15.37 -18.62 5.24
CA LEU A 311 -15.87 -19.06 3.95
C LEU A 311 -17.30 -19.57 4.11
N ILE A 312 -18.25 -18.92 3.46
CA ILE A 312 -19.68 -19.23 3.51
C ILE A 312 -20.00 -20.13 2.32
N ASN A 313 -20.54 -21.31 2.57
CA ASN A 313 -20.94 -22.25 1.52
C ASN A 313 -22.45 -22.16 1.28
N ILE A 314 -22.85 -21.91 0.04
CA ILE A 314 -24.25 -21.90 -0.41
C ILE A 314 -24.34 -22.84 -1.62
N GLY A 315 -24.86 -24.03 -1.39
CA GLY A 315 -24.75 -25.10 -2.39
C GLY A 315 -23.30 -25.43 -2.71
N ASN A 316 -22.95 -25.38 -3.99
CA ASN A 316 -21.57 -25.60 -4.45
C ASN A 316 -20.75 -24.30 -4.55
N TRP A 317 -21.36 -23.15 -4.31
CA TRP A 317 -20.68 -21.86 -4.34
C TRP A 317 -20.10 -21.52 -2.99
N ARG A 318 -18.97 -20.82 -2.99
CA ARG A 318 -18.33 -20.29 -1.80
C ARG A 318 -18.32 -18.77 -1.86
N PHE A 319 -18.52 -18.12 -0.71
CA PHE A 319 -18.57 -16.67 -0.61
C PHE A 319 -17.68 -16.20 0.54
N ARG A 320 -17.12 -15.04 0.37
CA ARG A 320 -16.43 -14.31 1.43
C ARG A 320 -16.86 -12.85 1.39
N GLN A 321 -17.15 -12.31 2.56
CA GLN A 321 -17.52 -10.90 2.73
C GLN A 321 -16.34 -10.14 3.28
N PHE A 322 -16.11 -8.93 2.76
CA PHE A 322 -15.07 -8.02 3.21
C PHE A 322 -15.69 -6.68 3.57
N ILE A 323 -15.22 -6.09 4.68
CA ILE A 323 -15.64 -4.76 5.11
C ILE A 323 -14.39 -3.99 5.55
N LYS A 324 -14.21 -2.79 5.00
CA LYS A 324 -13.07 -1.92 5.28
C LYS A 324 -13.53 -0.49 5.52
N PRO A 325 -13.89 -0.10 6.76
CA PRO A 325 -14.11 1.28 7.14
C PRO A 325 -12.77 1.96 7.44
N THR A 326 -12.64 3.22 7.03
CA THR A 326 -11.55 4.11 7.40
C THR A 326 -12.09 5.48 7.81
N TYR A 327 -11.38 6.12 8.72
CA TYR A 327 -11.66 7.48 9.19
C TYR A 327 -10.36 8.25 9.34
N VAL A 328 -10.32 9.46 8.80
CA VAL A 328 -9.19 10.38 8.94
C VAL A 328 -9.71 11.74 9.38
N TRP A 329 -9.06 12.30 10.37
CA TRP A 329 -9.37 13.62 10.90
C TRP A 329 -8.08 14.44 11.02
N GLY A 330 -8.13 15.67 10.50
CA GLY A 330 -7.09 16.67 10.64
C GLY A 330 -7.56 17.88 11.41
N ASN A 331 -6.69 18.40 12.27
CA ASN A 331 -6.93 19.64 13.02
C ASN A 331 -5.70 20.55 12.88
N ASN A 332 -5.95 21.88 12.88
CA ASN A 332 -4.91 22.90 12.69
C ASN A 332 -4.04 22.60 11.45
N ARG A 333 -4.72 22.23 10.34
CA ARG A 333 -4.05 21.89 9.09
C ARG A 333 -3.57 23.15 8.36
N ASP A 334 -2.48 23.01 7.59
CA ASP A 334 -2.01 24.09 6.70
C ASP A 334 -3.13 24.51 5.74
N GLU A 335 -3.20 25.79 5.40
CA GLU A 335 -4.21 26.31 4.47
C GLU A 335 -3.95 25.91 3.01
N SER A 336 -2.78 25.32 2.73
CA SER A 336 -2.46 24.80 1.40
C SER A 336 -3.48 23.76 0.94
N PHE A 337 -3.86 23.83 -0.33
CA PHE A 337 -4.73 22.82 -0.94
C PHE A 337 -4.11 21.41 -0.93
N LYS A 338 -2.77 21.32 -0.79
CA LYS A 338 -2.05 20.05 -0.65
C LYS A 338 -2.18 19.42 0.73
N ASP A 339 -2.52 20.20 1.73
CA ASP A 339 -2.74 19.71 3.09
C ASP A 339 -4.25 19.49 3.36
N ARG A 340 -4.95 18.96 2.36
CA ARG A 340 -6.37 18.60 2.40
C ARG A 340 -6.57 17.15 2.02
N LEU A 341 -7.56 16.51 2.65
CA LEU A 341 -8.00 15.16 2.29
C LEU A 341 -8.83 15.19 1.01
N THR A 342 -8.69 14.15 0.21
CA THR A 342 -9.51 13.91 -0.98
C THR A 342 -10.12 12.51 -0.93
N LEU A 343 -11.00 12.19 -1.89
CA LEU A 343 -11.51 10.82 -2.06
C LEU A 343 -10.77 10.02 -3.13
N LEU A 344 -9.62 10.50 -3.62
CA LEU A 344 -8.86 9.89 -4.73
C LEU A 344 -7.89 8.78 -4.31
N ASP A 345 -7.61 8.63 -3.04
CA ASP A 345 -6.65 7.64 -2.52
C ASP A 345 -7.12 6.18 -2.72
N GLU A 346 -6.25 5.24 -2.40
CA GLU A 346 -6.50 3.80 -2.58
C GLU A 346 -7.77 3.31 -1.86
N ASP A 347 -8.04 3.86 -0.67
CA ASP A 347 -9.18 3.52 0.17
C ASP A 347 -10.43 4.36 -0.14
N GLY A 348 -10.37 5.19 -1.18
CA GLY A 348 -11.39 6.16 -1.54
C GLY A 348 -12.24 5.77 -2.76
N LEU A 349 -12.61 6.80 -3.51
CA LEU A 349 -13.44 6.74 -4.71
C LEU A 349 -12.60 7.20 -5.92
N PRO A 350 -11.73 6.34 -6.47
CA PRO A 350 -10.90 6.70 -7.61
C PRO A 350 -11.79 7.12 -8.79
N GLY A 351 -11.49 8.25 -9.40
CA GLY A 351 -12.29 8.85 -10.47
C GLY A 351 -12.88 10.22 -10.14
N PHE A 352 -12.83 10.61 -8.87
CA PHE A 352 -13.14 11.98 -8.47
C PHE A 352 -11.91 12.87 -8.70
N ASN A 353 -12.14 14.17 -8.88
CA ASN A 353 -11.04 15.13 -8.94
C ASN A 353 -10.67 15.65 -7.53
N ASN A 354 -9.53 16.26 -7.41
CA ASN A 354 -9.02 16.81 -6.16
C ASN A 354 -9.66 18.16 -5.74
N ARG A 355 -10.60 18.70 -6.50
CA ARG A 355 -11.37 19.90 -6.12
C ARG A 355 -12.27 19.62 -4.92
N LEU A 356 -12.76 18.38 -4.79
CA LEU A 356 -13.48 17.95 -3.60
C LEU A 356 -12.47 17.60 -2.53
N ASN A 357 -12.36 18.44 -1.52
CA ASN A 357 -11.42 18.27 -0.42
C ASN A 357 -12.04 18.63 0.93
N GLY A 358 -11.36 18.25 1.99
CA GLY A 358 -11.80 18.51 3.36
C GLY A 358 -10.70 18.26 4.38
N THR A 359 -11.04 18.47 5.66
CA THR A 359 -10.14 18.15 6.79
C THR A 359 -10.54 16.87 7.50
N GLN A 360 -11.69 16.31 7.17
CA GLN A 360 -12.18 15.04 7.70
C GLN A 360 -12.70 14.18 6.56
N LYS A 361 -12.44 12.87 6.64
CA LYS A 361 -12.86 11.87 5.66
C LYS A 361 -13.29 10.61 6.36
N TRP A 362 -14.36 9.99 5.89
CA TRP A 362 -14.60 8.58 6.14
C TRP A 362 -14.88 7.87 4.82
N THR A 363 -14.48 6.61 4.75
CA THR A 363 -14.84 5.68 3.68
C THR A 363 -15.23 4.35 4.25
N VAL A 364 -16.15 3.64 3.60
CA VAL A 364 -16.52 2.27 3.92
C VAL A 364 -16.59 1.49 2.63
N SER A 365 -15.74 0.48 2.49
CA SER A 365 -15.78 -0.44 1.37
C SER A 365 -16.36 -1.78 1.83
N PHE A 366 -17.34 -2.27 1.12
CA PHE A 366 -17.95 -3.58 1.28
C PHE A 366 -17.76 -4.38 0.00
N GLN A 367 -17.28 -5.64 0.10
CA GLN A 367 -17.14 -6.52 -1.05
C GLN A 367 -17.66 -7.92 -0.74
N THR A 368 -18.49 -8.42 -1.65
CA THR A 368 -18.87 -9.84 -1.72
C THR A 368 -18.06 -10.51 -2.81
N GLN A 369 -17.16 -11.41 -2.45
CA GLN A 369 -16.40 -12.23 -3.36
C GLN A 369 -17.03 -13.60 -3.44
N SER A 370 -17.31 -14.10 -4.64
CA SER A 370 -17.77 -15.48 -4.84
C SER A 370 -16.68 -16.32 -5.51
N TYR A 371 -16.76 -17.63 -5.27
CA TYR A 371 -15.88 -18.65 -5.87
C TYR A 371 -16.75 -19.75 -6.45
N ILE A 372 -16.83 -19.79 -7.78
CA ILE A 372 -17.70 -20.72 -8.52
C ILE A 372 -17.04 -22.10 -8.61
N PRO A 373 -17.73 -23.19 -8.34
CA PRO A 373 -17.24 -24.54 -8.62
C PRO A 373 -17.27 -24.77 -10.13
N GLY A 374 -16.27 -25.41 -10.65
CA GLY A 374 -16.18 -25.72 -12.07
C GLY A 374 -15.24 -24.78 -12.82
N SER A 375 -14.82 -25.23 -13.98
CA SER A 375 -13.94 -24.51 -14.88
C SER A 375 -14.40 -24.68 -16.32
N TRP A 376 -14.18 -23.65 -17.14
CA TRP A 376 -14.41 -23.70 -18.56
C TRP A 376 -13.04 -23.61 -19.28
N TYR A 377 -12.61 -24.69 -19.90
CA TYR A 377 -11.24 -24.82 -20.45
C TYR A 377 -10.14 -24.46 -19.42
N GLY A 378 -10.35 -24.84 -18.16
CA GLY A 378 -9.43 -24.49 -17.06
C GLY A 378 -9.63 -23.08 -16.49
N PHE A 379 -10.41 -22.23 -17.14
CA PHE A 379 -10.71 -20.90 -16.60
C PHE A 379 -11.79 -20.98 -15.51
N ARG A 380 -11.50 -20.34 -14.38
CA ARG A 380 -12.43 -20.16 -13.27
C ARG A 380 -12.78 -18.70 -13.14
N PHE A 381 -14.05 -18.43 -13.04
CA PHE A 381 -14.60 -17.09 -12.91
C PHE A 381 -15.12 -16.91 -11.49
N SER A 382 -14.61 -15.93 -10.78
CA SER A 382 -15.01 -15.62 -9.41
C SER A 382 -15.64 -14.22 -9.39
N PRO A 383 -16.96 -14.10 -9.65
CA PRO A 383 -17.64 -12.81 -9.66
C PRO A 383 -17.61 -12.17 -8.28
N TYR A 384 -17.59 -10.85 -8.26
CA TYR A 384 -17.68 -10.05 -7.06
C TYR A 384 -18.56 -8.82 -7.27
N PHE A 385 -19.09 -8.34 -6.15
CA PHE A 385 -19.72 -7.04 -6.05
C PHE A 385 -18.99 -6.21 -5.00
N ASN A 386 -18.66 -4.96 -5.33
CA ASN A 386 -18.07 -4.02 -4.40
C ASN A 386 -18.93 -2.76 -4.33
N MET A 387 -19.12 -2.25 -3.12
CA MET A 387 -19.72 -0.95 -2.84
C MET A 387 -18.77 -0.16 -1.96
N THR A 388 -18.42 1.05 -2.40
CA THR A 388 -17.63 1.99 -1.58
C THR A 388 -18.45 3.25 -1.38
N LEU A 389 -18.56 3.66 -0.12
CA LEU A 389 -19.19 4.91 0.31
C LEU A 389 -18.10 5.81 0.90
N GLY A 390 -18.19 7.12 0.69
CA GLY A 390 -17.24 8.06 1.27
C GLY A 390 -17.83 9.47 1.37
N SER A 391 -17.31 10.22 2.33
CA SER A 391 -17.69 11.61 2.56
C SER A 391 -16.49 12.42 3.03
N LEU A 392 -16.49 13.70 2.67
CA LEU A 392 -15.53 14.71 3.10
C LEU A 392 -16.25 15.85 3.78
N ALA A 393 -15.62 16.42 4.79
CA ALA A 393 -16.12 17.58 5.50
C ALA A 393 -15.00 18.51 5.96
N ASN A 394 -15.33 19.77 6.17
CA ASN A 394 -14.53 20.71 6.92
C ASN A 394 -15.12 20.86 8.33
N GLU A 395 -14.27 20.70 9.35
CA GLU A 395 -14.41 20.95 10.79
C GLU A 395 -15.60 20.37 11.58
N LYS A 396 -16.87 20.41 11.21
CA LYS A 396 -17.94 20.04 12.16
C LYS A 396 -19.12 19.25 11.60
N ALA A 397 -19.14 18.98 10.32
CA ALA A 397 -20.35 18.45 9.66
C ALA A 397 -20.15 17.12 8.92
N LEU A 398 -19.24 16.27 9.37
CA LEU A 398 -18.88 15.05 8.64
C LEU A 398 -20.09 14.15 8.35
N PHE A 399 -20.92 13.89 9.34
CA PHE A 399 -22.09 13.01 9.18
C PHE A 399 -23.31 13.67 8.52
N SER A 400 -23.30 15.00 8.36
CA SER A 400 -24.29 15.75 7.58
C SER A 400 -23.81 16.13 6.18
N SER A 401 -22.56 15.80 5.86
CA SER A 401 -21.98 16.07 4.55
C SER A 401 -22.49 15.08 3.50
N LYS A 402 -22.40 15.48 2.23
CA LYS A 402 -22.82 14.64 1.11
C LYS A 402 -22.02 13.34 1.07
N VAL A 403 -22.73 12.22 0.97
CA VAL A 403 -22.15 10.90 0.78
C VAL A 403 -22.03 10.61 -0.69
N TYR A 404 -20.88 10.21 -1.13
CA TYR A 404 -20.58 9.74 -2.47
C TYR A 404 -20.47 8.23 -2.48
N SER A 405 -20.83 7.61 -3.60
CA SER A 405 -20.84 6.15 -3.72
C SER A 405 -20.25 5.67 -5.04
N LYS A 406 -19.61 4.50 -4.98
CA LYS A 406 -19.15 3.73 -6.13
C LYS A 406 -19.71 2.31 -6.00
N PHE A 407 -20.30 1.80 -7.06
CA PHE A 407 -20.71 0.41 -7.17
C PHE A 407 -19.89 -0.26 -8.27
N SER A 408 -19.32 -1.41 -7.97
CA SER A 408 -18.52 -2.15 -8.94
C SER A 408 -18.97 -3.60 -8.99
N ILE A 409 -19.07 -4.12 -10.19
CA ILE A 409 -19.22 -5.54 -10.46
C ILE A 409 -18.00 -6.01 -11.25
N GLY A 410 -17.55 -7.21 -11.00
CA GLY A 410 -16.40 -7.74 -11.70
C GLY A 410 -16.23 -9.23 -11.49
N ALA A 411 -15.17 -9.75 -12.07
CA ALA A 411 -14.76 -11.14 -11.87
C ALA A 411 -13.25 -11.25 -11.72
N LEU A 412 -12.81 -12.08 -10.77
CA LEU A 412 -11.46 -12.61 -10.72
C LEU A 412 -11.42 -13.83 -11.63
N ILE A 413 -10.47 -13.85 -12.54
CA ILE A 413 -10.29 -14.91 -13.52
C ILE A 413 -8.96 -15.61 -13.25
N ASN A 414 -9.03 -16.91 -13.02
CA ASN A 414 -7.89 -17.79 -12.82
C ASN A 414 -7.92 -18.89 -13.89
N ASN A 415 -6.78 -19.52 -14.13
CA ASN A 415 -6.73 -20.70 -14.98
C ASN A 415 -5.97 -21.82 -14.25
N ASP A 416 -6.53 -23.02 -14.27
CA ASP A 416 -5.96 -24.19 -13.57
C ASP A 416 -4.71 -24.72 -14.25
N PHE A 417 -4.57 -24.54 -15.58
CA PHE A 417 -3.47 -25.06 -16.39
C PHE A 417 -2.37 -24.01 -16.63
N LEU A 418 -2.80 -22.75 -16.79
CA LEU A 418 -1.89 -21.63 -16.96
C LEU A 418 -1.60 -21.06 -15.58
N VAL A 419 -0.44 -21.32 -15.04
CA VAL A 419 -0.02 -20.95 -13.68
C VAL A 419 0.20 -19.43 -13.58
N PHE A 420 -0.79 -18.63 -14.00
CA PHE A 420 -0.74 -17.19 -13.84
C PHE A 420 -1.54 -16.73 -12.59
N ASN A 421 -1.19 -15.56 -12.09
CA ASN A 421 -1.95 -14.94 -11.01
C ASN A 421 -3.33 -14.54 -11.54
N SER A 422 -4.31 -14.49 -10.62
CA SER A 422 -5.65 -14.02 -10.94
C SER A 422 -5.58 -12.66 -11.62
N PHE A 423 -6.32 -12.49 -12.71
CA PHE A 423 -6.58 -11.16 -13.24
C PHE A 423 -8.02 -10.76 -12.97
N GLN A 424 -8.23 -9.46 -12.82
CA GLN A 424 -9.51 -8.89 -12.47
C GLN A 424 -10.04 -8.06 -13.64
N ILE A 425 -11.29 -8.29 -14.00
CA ILE A 425 -12.06 -7.39 -14.85
C ILE A 425 -13.14 -6.79 -13.98
N SER A 426 -13.25 -5.45 -13.95
CA SER A 426 -14.27 -4.77 -13.19
C SER A 426 -14.89 -3.62 -13.97
N PHE A 427 -16.15 -3.39 -13.68
CA PHE A 427 -16.95 -2.27 -14.16
C PHE A 427 -17.44 -1.49 -12.95
N SER A 428 -17.22 -0.18 -12.93
CA SER A 428 -17.60 0.70 -11.82
C SER A 428 -18.58 1.77 -12.27
N TYR A 429 -19.62 1.98 -11.47
CA TYR A 429 -20.65 3.00 -11.65
C TYR A 429 -20.62 3.99 -10.50
N TYR A 430 -20.65 5.27 -10.82
CA TYR A 430 -20.67 6.38 -9.88
C TYR A 430 -21.99 7.15 -10.04
N PRO A 431 -22.95 7.01 -9.12
CA PRO A 431 -24.25 7.72 -9.21
C PRO A 431 -24.12 9.23 -9.21
N THR A 432 -23.10 9.75 -8.53
CA THR A 432 -22.83 11.19 -8.46
C THR A 432 -21.34 11.42 -8.54
N ILE A 433 -20.91 12.19 -9.53
CA ILE A 433 -19.54 12.67 -9.67
C ILE A 433 -19.55 14.17 -9.39
N PRO A 434 -18.75 14.66 -8.42
CA PRO A 434 -18.67 16.10 -8.16
C PRO A 434 -17.88 16.78 -9.29
N PHE A 435 -18.36 17.93 -9.73
CA PHE A 435 -17.74 18.74 -10.78
C PHE A 435 -17.65 18.00 -12.13
N GLU A 436 -16.55 18.16 -12.83
CA GLU A 436 -16.24 17.50 -14.10
C GLU A 436 -15.43 16.21 -13.82
N GLY A 437 -15.99 15.25 -13.13
CA GLY A 437 -15.33 13.96 -12.91
C GLY A 437 -15.15 13.20 -14.22
N ASP A 438 -14.07 12.45 -14.34
CA ASP A 438 -13.84 11.53 -15.47
C ASP A 438 -14.97 10.51 -15.54
N GLY A 439 -15.60 10.42 -16.67
CA GLY A 439 -16.79 9.66 -17.03
C GLY A 439 -17.23 8.49 -16.14
N ILE A 440 -18.50 8.24 -16.18
CA ILE A 440 -19.27 7.32 -15.32
C ILE A 440 -18.77 5.87 -15.38
N ASN A 441 -17.97 5.50 -16.37
CA ASN A 441 -17.56 4.11 -16.64
C ASN A 441 -16.04 3.98 -16.65
N LYS A 442 -15.45 3.46 -15.57
CA LYS A 442 -14.04 3.00 -15.57
C LYS A 442 -13.99 1.49 -15.68
N ILE A 443 -13.37 0.98 -16.73
CA ILE A 443 -13.00 -0.43 -16.83
C ILE A 443 -11.60 -0.55 -16.25
N ASN A 444 -11.48 -1.08 -15.04
CA ASN A 444 -10.20 -1.43 -14.46
C ASN A 444 -9.95 -2.92 -14.68
N SER A 445 -8.97 -3.24 -15.47
CA SER A 445 -8.43 -4.59 -15.52
C SER A 445 -7.23 -4.69 -14.58
N PHE A 446 -7.14 -5.77 -13.79
CA PHE A 446 -5.88 -6.37 -13.33
C PHE A 446 -5.39 -6.23 -11.87
N GLU A 447 -5.99 -5.49 -10.95
CA GLU A 447 -5.51 -5.60 -9.55
C GLU A 447 -6.65 -5.61 -8.53
N ASN A 448 -6.56 -6.55 -7.58
CA ASN A 448 -7.42 -6.60 -6.41
C ASN A 448 -6.79 -5.74 -5.30
N THR A 449 -6.60 -4.46 -5.57
CA THR A 449 -5.85 -3.54 -4.72
C THR A 449 -6.62 -3.09 -3.49
N ASN A 450 -7.95 -3.21 -3.49
CA ASN A 450 -8.80 -2.63 -2.44
C ASN A 450 -8.88 -3.44 -1.14
N LEU A 451 -8.25 -4.62 -1.06
CA LEU A 451 -8.38 -5.52 0.07
C LEU A 451 -7.06 -5.88 0.74
N SER A 452 -6.06 -5.02 0.70
CA SER A 452 -4.80 -5.23 1.40
C SER A 452 -5.01 -5.40 2.91
N LEU A 453 -4.35 -6.39 3.51
CA LEU A 453 -4.34 -6.57 4.96
C LEU A 453 -3.24 -5.72 5.59
N TYR A 454 -3.45 -5.32 6.85
CA TYR A 454 -2.41 -4.64 7.61
C TYR A 454 -1.25 -5.59 7.90
N ASP A 455 -0.05 -5.05 7.79
CA ASP A 455 1.17 -5.69 8.25
C ASP A 455 1.45 -5.24 9.70
N PHE A 456 1.64 -6.21 10.61
CA PHE A 456 1.93 -5.93 12.02
C PHE A 456 3.42 -5.79 12.29
N GLN A 457 4.23 -5.72 11.24
CA GLN A 457 5.65 -5.48 11.32
C GLN A 457 5.95 -3.99 11.24
N LEU A 458 6.65 -3.48 12.24
CA LEU A 458 7.13 -2.09 12.20
C LEU A 458 8.21 -1.95 11.12
N SER A 459 8.15 -0.87 10.38
CA SER A 459 9.08 -0.53 9.30
C SER A 459 9.92 0.71 9.65
N LYS A 460 10.36 1.45 8.66
CA LYS A 460 11.04 2.74 8.85
C LYS A 460 10.12 3.74 9.54
N PRO A 461 10.65 4.59 10.46
CA PRO A 461 9.89 5.68 11.05
C PRO A 461 9.45 6.70 10.00
N ALA A 462 8.22 7.14 10.13
CA ALA A 462 7.65 8.22 9.32
C ALA A 462 6.61 8.99 10.15
N TYR A 463 6.27 10.19 9.75
CA TYR A 463 5.13 10.91 10.28
C TYR A 463 3.82 10.17 9.94
N ILE A 464 2.81 10.27 10.82
CA ILE A 464 1.49 9.72 10.54
C ILE A 464 0.94 10.39 9.29
N LYS A 465 0.57 9.58 8.32
CA LYS A 465 0.06 10.06 7.05
C LYS A 465 -1.30 10.75 7.21
N TYR A 466 -1.52 11.80 6.46
CA TYR A 466 -2.80 12.49 6.37
C TYR A 466 -3.43 12.23 4.99
N GLU A 467 -4.03 11.03 4.85
CA GLU A 467 -4.66 10.56 3.60
C GLU A 467 -5.73 9.48 3.87
#